data_1b33704d53d27f5356d80e17d0632439
#
_entry.id   1b33704d53d27f5356d80e17d0632439
#
_cell.length_a   1.000
_cell.length_b   1.000
_cell.length_c   1.000
_cell.angle_alpha   90.00
_cell.angle_beta   90.00
_cell.angle_gamma   90.00
#
_symmetry.space_group_name_H-M   'P 1'
#
loop_
_entity.id
_entity.type
_entity.pdbx_description
1 polymer ?
#
loop_
_entity_poly.entity_id
_entity_poly.type
_entity_poly.pdbx_seq_one_letter_code
_entity_poly.pdbx_strand_id
1 'polypeptide(L)'
;HRQGVERLAMVVASSIGADLAMAFLTQTKLPVEHAFFDGGQFAQIGKGTRRMMTPFLYLAIKSLYWSKGGTLKKILWCDDDSIKPYFIDAGENLTYTNLRRHILDSLEDKPFPSLPEELQRHIYFEFGSTEDHFKYRQAVMKAYPCGNYPVFEGYNHMQYQIRDPKGFAEMLAHIAERDCMPELPFIRK
;
A
#
# COMPACT_ATOMS: atom_id res chain seq x y z
N HIS A 1 -3.38 22.13 9.06
CA HIS A 1 -3.61 23.49 9.61
C HIS A 1 -2.74 24.58 8.98
N ARG A 2 -1.47 24.31 8.59
CA ARG A 2 -0.62 25.35 7.96
C ARG A 2 -1.06 25.71 6.53
N GLN A 3 -1.85 24.86 5.86
CA GLN A 3 -2.31 25.04 4.47
C GLN A 3 -3.82 25.26 4.36
N GLY A 4 -4.54 25.44 5.47
CA GLY A 4 -6.01 25.64 5.46
C GLY A 4 -6.81 24.43 5.01
N VAL A 5 -6.23 23.22 5.08
CA VAL A 5 -6.95 21.97 4.74
C VAL A 5 -7.94 21.67 5.87
N GLU A 6 -9.23 21.60 5.52
CA GLU A 6 -10.33 21.34 6.47
C GLU A 6 -10.81 19.89 6.41
N ARG A 7 -10.61 19.19 5.28
CA ARG A 7 -10.98 17.79 5.05
C ARG A 7 -10.08 17.14 4.02
N LEU A 8 -10.05 15.81 4.00
CA LEU A 8 -9.35 15.02 3.00
C LEU A 8 -10.39 14.20 2.22
N ALA A 9 -10.44 14.39 0.91
CA ALA A 9 -11.31 13.60 0.04
C ALA A 9 -10.88 12.13 0.02
N MET A 10 -9.58 11.86 0.01
CA MET A 10 -9.06 10.48 0.04
C MET A 10 -7.66 10.42 0.68
N VAL A 11 -7.41 9.35 1.43
CA VAL A 11 -6.08 8.91 1.85
C VAL A 11 -5.72 7.69 1.01
N VAL A 12 -4.67 7.80 0.21
CA VAL A 12 -4.15 6.68 -0.61
C VAL A 12 -2.82 6.22 -0.03
N ALA A 13 -2.67 4.93 0.17
CA ALA A 13 -1.44 4.38 0.70
C ALA A 13 -1.18 2.98 0.13
N SER A 14 0.08 2.68 -0.14
CA SER A 14 0.49 1.41 -0.74
C SER A 14 1.51 0.70 0.14
N SER A 15 1.44 -0.63 0.14
CA SER A 15 2.41 -1.48 0.83
C SER A 15 2.52 -1.11 2.33
N ILE A 16 3.74 -0.94 2.81
CA ILE A 16 4.02 -0.53 4.20
C ILE A 16 3.43 0.85 4.56
N GLY A 17 3.16 1.69 3.56
CA GLY A 17 2.48 2.98 3.76
C GLY A 17 1.06 2.83 4.29
N ALA A 18 0.40 1.69 4.04
CA ALA A 18 -0.94 1.42 4.53
C ALA A 18 -0.98 1.35 6.08
N ASP A 19 0.05 0.78 6.71
CA ASP A 19 0.14 0.73 8.18
C ASP A 19 0.27 2.14 8.78
N LEU A 20 1.04 3.01 8.13
CA LEU A 20 1.18 4.42 8.52
C LEU A 20 -0.12 5.19 8.33
N ALA A 21 -0.81 4.95 7.20
CA ALA A 21 -2.11 5.57 6.92
C ALA A 21 -3.18 5.10 7.91
N MET A 22 -3.18 3.83 8.32
CA MET A 22 -4.06 3.33 9.37
C MET A 22 -3.81 4.05 10.70
N ALA A 23 -2.55 4.22 11.10
CA ALA A 23 -2.20 4.99 12.28
C ALA A 23 -2.62 6.47 12.16
N PHE A 24 -2.50 7.06 10.97
CA PHE A 24 -2.98 8.40 10.70
C PHE A 24 -4.51 8.50 10.85
N LEU A 25 -5.28 7.57 10.28
CA LEU A 25 -6.75 7.56 10.36
C LEU A 25 -7.26 7.49 11.81
N THR A 26 -6.52 6.82 12.70
CA THR A 26 -6.90 6.74 14.12
C THR A 26 -6.55 7.98 14.95
N GLN A 27 -5.66 8.83 14.45
CA GLN A 27 -5.14 9.98 15.20
C GLN A 27 -5.57 11.33 14.61
N THR A 28 -5.95 11.35 13.32
CA THR A 28 -6.34 12.59 12.66
C THR A 28 -7.65 13.13 13.22
N LYS A 29 -7.71 14.46 13.33
CA LYS A 29 -8.95 15.19 13.61
C LYS A 29 -9.60 15.73 12.33
N LEU A 30 -8.91 15.60 11.19
CA LEU A 30 -9.46 15.99 9.91
C LEU A 30 -10.47 14.93 9.45
N PRO A 31 -11.65 15.33 8.98
CA PRO A 31 -12.56 14.41 8.29
C PRO A 31 -11.85 13.79 7.08
N VAL A 32 -11.91 12.47 6.97
CA VAL A 32 -11.41 11.70 5.83
C VAL A 32 -12.63 11.04 5.19
N GLU A 33 -12.89 11.38 3.92
CA GLU A 33 -14.06 10.87 3.20
C GLU A 33 -13.83 9.44 2.73
N HIS A 34 -12.65 9.14 2.17
CA HIS A 34 -12.30 7.80 1.69
C HIS A 34 -10.87 7.44 2.07
N ALA A 35 -10.59 6.14 2.11
CA ALA A 35 -9.22 5.63 2.14
C ALA A 35 -9.08 4.45 1.17
N PHE A 36 -7.95 4.38 0.47
CA PHE A 36 -7.62 3.29 -0.43
C PHE A 36 -6.23 2.74 -0.10
N PHE A 37 -6.17 1.46 0.20
CA PHE A 37 -4.95 0.76 0.56
C PHE A 37 -4.63 -0.30 -0.49
N ASP A 38 -3.58 -0.05 -1.27
CA ASP A 38 -3.10 -0.94 -2.33
C ASP A 38 -2.00 -1.86 -1.77
N GLY A 39 -2.29 -3.14 -1.71
CA GLY A 39 -1.35 -4.15 -1.24
C GLY A 39 -0.84 -3.90 0.17
N GLY A 40 -1.71 -3.38 1.06
CA GLY A 40 -1.34 -3.12 2.45
C GLY A 40 -0.84 -4.39 3.12
N GLN A 41 0.28 -4.29 3.82
CA GLN A 41 0.87 -5.50 4.42
C GLN A 41 0.03 -6.05 5.55
N PHE A 42 -0.58 -5.19 6.40
CA PHE A 42 -1.43 -5.59 7.53
C PHE A 42 -1.00 -6.90 8.20
N ALA A 43 0.28 -7.25 8.01
CA ALA A 43 0.84 -8.52 8.41
C ALA A 43 1.43 -8.41 9.80
N GLN A 44 0.99 -9.27 10.65
CA GLN A 44 1.63 -9.49 11.94
C GLN A 44 2.89 -10.34 11.72
N ILE A 45 4.01 -9.68 11.45
CA ILE A 45 5.29 -10.36 11.20
C ILE A 45 6.12 -10.34 12.48
N GLY A 46 6.42 -11.52 13.00
CA GLY A 46 7.23 -11.67 14.21
C GLY A 46 8.60 -10.99 14.09
N LYS A 47 9.10 -10.43 15.20
CA LYS A 47 10.35 -9.66 15.27
C LYS A 47 11.57 -10.37 14.66
N GLY A 48 11.67 -11.69 14.81
CA GLY A 48 12.76 -12.50 14.24
C GLY A 48 12.73 -12.47 12.71
N THR A 49 11.56 -12.71 12.12
CA THR A 49 11.34 -12.68 10.68
C THR A 49 11.62 -11.30 10.10
N ARG A 50 11.16 -10.24 10.76
CA ARG A 50 11.43 -8.84 10.34
C ARG A 50 12.93 -8.54 10.31
N ARG A 51 13.67 -8.98 11.34
CA ARG A 51 15.13 -8.82 11.36
C ARG A 51 15.81 -9.57 10.22
N MET A 52 15.34 -10.78 9.92
CA MET A 52 15.89 -11.62 8.86
C MET A 52 15.57 -11.04 7.46
N MET A 53 14.38 -10.53 7.25
CA MET A 53 13.96 -9.94 5.96
C MET A 53 14.70 -8.64 5.62
N THR A 54 15.04 -7.83 6.62
CA THR A 54 15.62 -6.50 6.40
C THR A 54 16.84 -6.49 5.47
N PRO A 55 17.89 -7.34 5.66
CA PRO A 55 19.05 -7.31 4.77
C PRO A 55 18.71 -7.71 3.33
N PHE A 56 17.80 -8.68 3.13
CA PHE A 56 17.38 -9.09 1.80
C PHE A 56 16.62 -8.00 1.08
N LEU A 57 15.67 -7.35 1.76
CA LEU A 57 14.92 -6.23 1.19
C LEU A 57 15.86 -5.04 0.90
N TYR A 58 16.82 -4.77 1.79
CA TYR A 58 17.82 -3.73 1.55
C TYR A 58 18.63 -4.01 0.28
N LEU A 59 19.11 -5.24 0.11
CA LEU A 59 19.87 -5.63 -1.08
C LEU A 59 19.02 -5.58 -2.36
N ALA A 60 17.74 -5.99 -2.26
CA ALA A 60 16.81 -5.91 -3.38
C ALA A 60 16.61 -4.46 -3.84
N ILE A 61 16.34 -3.54 -2.92
CA ILE A 61 16.18 -2.12 -3.26
C ILE A 61 17.50 -1.51 -3.75
N LYS A 62 18.64 -1.81 -3.11
CA LYS A 62 19.96 -1.36 -3.56
C LYS A 62 20.33 -1.88 -4.95
N SER A 63 19.84 -3.05 -5.33
CA SER A 63 20.09 -3.60 -6.67
C SER A 63 19.48 -2.74 -7.78
N LEU A 64 18.41 -1.99 -7.51
CA LEU A 64 17.84 -1.02 -8.45
C LEU A 64 18.82 0.10 -8.75
N TYR A 65 19.49 0.62 -7.73
CA TYR A 65 20.56 1.62 -7.89
C TYR A 65 21.79 1.05 -8.62
N TRP A 66 22.33 -0.07 -8.15
CA TRP A 66 23.55 -0.66 -8.73
C TRP A 66 23.37 -1.13 -10.18
N SER A 67 22.18 -1.64 -10.52
CA SER A 67 21.84 -2.07 -11.88
C SER A 67 21.35 -0.94 -12.79
N LYS A 68 21.32 0.31 -12.31
CA LYS A 68 20.71 1.46 -13.01
C LYS A 68 19.28 1.15 -13.50
N GLY A 69 18.49 0.54 -12.63
CA GLY A 69 17.12 0.14 -12.91
C GLY A 69 16.95 -1.17 -13.69
N GLY A 70 18.06 -1.88 -14.01
CA GLY A 70 17.99 -3.14 -14.75
C GLY A 70 17.23 -4.28 -14.03
N THR A 71 17.10 -4.22 -12.70
CA THR A 71 16.34 -5.19 -11.91
C THR A 71 14.89 -4.80 -11.70
N LEU A 72 14.45 -3.63 -12.19
CA LEU A 72 13.11 -3.08 -11.96
C LEU A 72 12.00 -4.05 -12.36
N LYS A 73 12.09 -4.61 -13.57
CA LYS A 73 11.12 -5.59 -14.09
C LYS A 73 10.98 -6.81 -13.18
N LYS A 74 12.08 -7.29 -12.59
CA LYS A 74 12.09 -8.46 -11.71
C LYS A 74 11.51 -8.17 -10.32
N ILE A 75 11.70 -6.94 -9.83
CA ILE A 75 11.32 -6.56 -8.45
C ILE A 75 9.89 -6.01 -8.41
N LEU A 76 9.52 -5.19 -9.42
CA LEU A 76 8.23 -4.48 -9.44
C LEU A 76 7.33 -4.91 -10.62
N TRP A 77 7.72 -5.92 -11.39
CA TRP A 77 6.94 -6.43 -12.54
C TRP A 77 6.57 -5.33 -13.57
N CYS A 78 7.39 -4.28 -13.66
CA CYS A 78 7.13 -3.11 -14.49
C CYS A 78 8.16 -3.01 -15.60
N ASP A 79 7.67 -2.78 -16.84
CA ASP A 79 8.49 -2.57 -18.03
C ASP A 79 8.62 -1.07 -18.40
N ASP A 80 8.00 -0.17 -17.64
CA ASP A 80 8.02 1.27 -17.92
C ASP A 80 9.33 1.89 -17.45
N ASP A 81 10.12 2.34 -18.42
CA ASP A 81 11.41 2.98 -18.17
C ASP A 81 11.27 4.37 -17.55
N SER A 82 10.10 5.01 -17.66
CA SER A 82 9.87 6.37 -17.12
C SER A 82 9.95 6.43 -15.59
N ILE A 83 9.66 5.31 -14.91
CA ILE A 83 9.72 5.23 -13.46
C ILE A 83 11.12 4.89 -12.91
N LYS A 84 12.05 4.42 -13.78
CA LYS A 84 13.41 4.05 -13.37
C LYS A 84 14.14 5.10 -12.53
N PRO A 85 14.15 6.40 -12.91
CA PRO A 85 14.86 7.43 -12.16
C PRO A 85 14.43 7.50 -10.69
N TYR A 86 13.14 7.36 -10.41
CA TYR A 86 12.60 7.42 -9.04
C TYR A 86 13.07 6.24 -8.18
N PHE A 87 13.12 5.04 -8.76
CA PHE A 87 13.58 3.85 -8.04
C PHE A 87 15.10 3.79 -7.89
N ILE A 88 15.85 4.35 -8.85
CA ILE A 88 17.30 4.51 -8.74
C ILE A 88 17.61 5.48 -7.59
N ASP A 89 16.94 6.64 -7.56
CA ASP A 89 17.09 7.65 -6.50
C ASP A 89 16.72 7.06 -5.12
N ALA A 90 15.59 6.36 -5.02
CA ALA A 90 15.20 5.68 -3.80
C ALA A 90 16.26 4.66 -3.34
N GLY A 91 16.81 3.87 -4.27
CA GLY A 91 17.88 2.91 -3.99
C GLY A 91 19.19 3.60 -3.58
N GLU A 92 19.54 4.73 -4.16
CA GLU A 92 20.72 5.52 -3.81
C GLU A 92 20.64 6.06 -2.39
N ASN A 93 19.52 6.69 -2.05
CA ASN A 93 19.32 7.39 -0.78
C ASN A 93 18.93 6.48 0.40
N LEU A 94 18.53 5.22 0.11
CA LEU A 94 18.17 4.27 1.15
C LEU A 94 19.40 3.88 1.99
N THR A 95 19.30 4.06 3.30
CA THR A 95 20.27 3.52 4.26
C THR A 95 19.71 2.26 4.95
N TYR A 96 20.60 1.32 5.28
CA TYR A 96 20.20 0.12 6.03
C TYR A 96 19.53 0.47 7.37
N THR A 97 20.04 1.48 8.05
CA THR A 97 19.49 1.94 9.34
C THR A 97 18.05 2.44 9.20
N ASN A 98 17.77 3.24 8.16
CA ASN A 98 16.44 3.79 7.93
C ASN A 98 15.45 2.68 7.56
N LEU A 99 15.83 1.78 6.62
CA LEU A 99 14.99 0.64 6.27
C LEU A 99 14.73 -0.26 7.47
N ARG A 100 15.77 -0.55 8.26
CA ARG A 100 15.64 -1.41 9.45
C ARG A 100 14.68 -0.82 10.47
N ARG A 101 14.77 0.47 10.76
CA ARG A 101 13.85 1.18 11.65
C ARG A 101 12.43 1.07 11.10
N HIS A 102 12.25 1.41 9.83
CA HIS A 102 10.96 1.37 9.17
C HIS A 102 10.31 -0.03 9.25
N ILE A 103 11.03 -1.09 8.90
CA ILE A 103 10.52 -2.46 8.98
C ILE A 103 10.22 -2.90 10.42
N LEU A 104 11.07 -2.54 11.38
CA LEU A 104 10.85 -2.93 12.77
C LEU A 104 9.68 -2.21 13.42
N ASP A 105 9.44 -0.96 13.03
CA ASP A 105 8.41 -0.11 13.63
C ASP A 105 7.05 -0.28 12.92
N SER A 106 7.03 -0.40 11.58
CA SER A 106 5.79 -0.46 10.80
C SER A 106 5.18 -1.85 10.72
N LEU A 107 5.98 -2.92 10.75
CA LEU A 107 5.51 -4.30 10.68
C LEU A 107 5.43 -4.95 12.07
N GLU A 108 5.37 -4.14 13.12
CA GLU A 108 5.25 -4.68 14.47
C GLU A 108 3.94 -5.45 14.63
N ASP A 109 4.03 -6.56 15.39
CA ASP A 109 2.87 -7.38 15.74
C ASP A 109 1.97 -6.60 16.71
N LYS A 110 1.18 -5.70 16.14
CA LYS A 110 0.19 -4.87 16.83
C LYS A 110 -1.21 -5.33 16.45
N PRO A 111 -2.16 -5.29 17.39
CA PRO A 111 -3.56 -5.51 17.04
C PRO A 111 -4.00 -4.45 16.01
N PHE A 112 -4.90 -4.84 15.13
CA PHE A 112 -5.53 -3.89 14.22
C PHE A 112 -6.17 -2.74 15.01
N PRO A 113 -5.89 -1.48 14.67
CA PRO A 113 -6.49 -0.35 15.38
C PRO A 113 -8.01 -0.34 15.19
N SER A 114 -8.74 0.07 16.22
CA SER A 114 -10.19 0.21 16.11
C SER A 114 -10.54 1.38 15.19
N LEU A 115 -11.42 1.14 14.22
CA LEU A 115 -11.99 2.17 13.34
C LEU A 115 -13.50 2.17 13.49
N PRO A 116 -14.16 3.35 13.52
CA PRO A 116 -15.62 3.44 13.48
C PRO A 116 -16.19 2.73 12.24
N GLU A 117 -17.31 2.04 12.37
CA GLU A 117 -17.97 1.33 11.25
C GLU A 117 -18.28 2.27 10.09
N GLU A 118 -18.68 3.49 10.38
CA GLU A 118 -18.95 4.50 9.37
C GLU A 118 -17.72 4.78 8.51
N LEU A 119 -16.55 4.95 9.12
CA LEU A 119 -15.30 5.13 8.37
C LEU A 119 -14.93 3.87 7.60
N GLN A 120 -15.15 2.66 8.18
CA GLN A 120 -14.83 1.41 7.49
C GLN A 120 -15.56 1.29 6.15
N ARG A 121 -16.80 1.75 6.02
CA ARG A 121 -17.60 1.68 4.79
C ARG A 121 -16.96 2.41 3.61
N HIS A 122 -16.12 3.41 3.89
CA HIS A 122 -15.42 4.22 2.92
C HIS A 122 -13.94 3.85 2.78
N ILE A 123 -13.53 2.71 3.36
CA ILE A 123 -12.16 2.18 3.21
C ILE A 123 -12.16 1.01 2.23
N TYR A 124 -11.24 1.07 1.29
CA TYR A 124 -10.97 0.04 0.29
C TYR A 124 -9.62 -0.61 0.58
N PHE A 125 -9.65 -1.90 0.91
CA PHE A 125 -8.46 -2.74 1.12
C PHE A 125 -8.27 -3.60 -0.12
N GLU A 126 -7.49 -3.13 -1.06
CA GLU A 126 -7.20 -3.83 -2.31
C GLU A 126 -6.11 -4.88 -2.10
N PHE A 127 -6.28 -6.00 -2.81
CA PHE A 127 -5.32 -7.10 -2.86
C PHE A 127 -5.19 -7.61 -4.30
N GLY A 128 -3.95 -7.73 -4.78
CA GLY A 128 -3.67 -8.47 -6.00
C GLY A 128 -3.84 -9.99 -5.77
N SER A 129 -4.53 -10.69 -6.68
CA SER A 129 -4.79 -12.13 -6.48
C SER A 129 -3.54 -13.01 -6.51
N THR A 130 -2.41 -12.48 -7.02
CA THR A 130 -1.13 -13.20 -7.13
C THR A 130 -0.08 -12.69 -6.14
N GLU A 131 -0.43 -11.75 -5.26
CA GLU A 131 0.52 -11.23 -4.27
C GLU A 131 0.62 -12.11 -3.00
N ASP A 132 1.79 -12.11 -2.36
CA ASP A 132 2.01 -12.86 -1.12
C ASP A 132 1.15 -12.38 0.05
N HIS A 133 0.71 -11.13 0.03
CA HIS A 133 -0.11 -10.51 1.07
C HIS A 133 -1.59 -10.91 1.00
N PHE A 134 -2.04 -11.48 -0.11
CA PHE A 134 -3.41 -11.95 -0.29
C PHE A 134 -3.90 -12.86 0.85
N LYS A 135 -2.99 -13.66 1.42
CA LYS A 135 -3.27 -14.54 2.57
C LYS A 135 -3.75 -13.79 3.83
N TYR A 136 -3.43 -12.50 3.96
CA TYR A 136 -3.84 -11.67 5.12
C TYR A 136 -5.22 -11.05 4.95
N ARG A 137 -5.81 -11.08 3.74
CA ARG A 137 -7.11 -10.51 3.43
C ARG A 137 -8.20 -10.91 4.42
N GLN A 138 -8.27 -12.19 4.78
CA GLN A 138 -9.29 -12.66 5.73
C GLN A 138 -9.12 -12.07 7.13
N ALA A 139 -7.90 -11.86 7.59
CA ALA A 139 -7.64 -11.23 8.88
C ALA A 139 -8.09 -9.76 8.90
N VAL A 140 -7.85 -9.03 7.80
CA VAL A 140 -8.30 -7.64 7.63
C VAL A 140 -9.84 -7.57 7.57
N MET A 141 -10.49 -8.45 6.81
CA MET A 141 -11.95 -8.55 6.73
C MET A 141 -12.59 -8.82 8.10
N LYS A 142 -11.95 -9.66 8.91
CA LYS A 142 -12.43 -9.94 10.28
C LYS A 142 -12.28 -8.73 11.20
N ALA A 143 -11.21 -7.95 11.03
CA ALA A 143 -10.94 -6.76 11.84
C ALA A 143 -11.87 -5.59 11.45
N TYR A 144 -12.20 -5.47 10.16
CA TYR A 144 -13.00 -4.36 9.62
C TYR A 144 -14.18 -4.87 8.78
N PRO A 145 -15.20 -5.48 9.40
CA PRO A 145 -16.25 -6.19 8.68
C PRO A 145 -17.11 -5.30 7.76
N CYS A 146 -17.06 -3.98 7.95
CA CYS A 146 -17.79 -3.02 7.12
C CYS A 146 -16.94 -2.44 5.97
N GLY A 147 -15.67 -2.84 5.81
CA GLY A 147 -14.78 -2.36 4.76
C GLY A 147 -15.06 -2.96 3.38
N ASN A 148 -14.43 -2.41 2.37
CA ASN A 148 -14.49 -2.89 0.98
C ASN A 148 -13.20 -3.66 0.65
N TYR A 149 -13.32 -4.81 -0.03
CA TYR A 149 -12.20 -5.74 -0.23
C TYR A 149 -12.05 -6.14 -1.70
N PRO A 150 -11.81 -5.19 -2.62
CA PRO A 150 -11.62 -5.52 -4.04
C PRO A 150 -10.38 -6.39 -4.22
N VAL A 151 -10.48 -7.35 -5.15
CA VAL A 151 -9.37 -8.18 -5.56
C VAL A 151 -9.06 -7.89 -7.02
N PHE A 152 -7.81 -7.56 -7.30
CA PHE A 152 -7.33 -7.32 -8.67
C PHE A 152 -6.80 -8.64 -9.24
N GLU A 153 -7.63 -9.29 -10.04
CA GLU A 153 -7.35 -10.61 -10.61
C GLU A 153 -6.17 -10.57 -11.59
N GLY A 154 -5.19 -11.45 -11.36
CA GLY A 154 -3.97 -11.53 -12.15
C GLY A 154 -2.92 -10.48 -11.83
N TYR A 155 -3.19 -9.57 -10.91
CA TYR A 155 -2.22 -8.56 -10.48
C TYR A 155 -1.43 -9.02 -9.26
N ASN A 156 -0.19 -8.54 -9.18
CA ASN A 156 0.69 -8.68 -8.03
C ASN A 156 0.73 -7.37 -7.24
N HIS A 157 1.48 -7.36 -6.16
CA HIS A 157 1.67 -6.25 -5.24
C HIS A 157 1.94 -4.91 -5.93
N MET A 158 1.09 -3.92 -5.74
CA MET A 158 1.16 -2.58 -6.34
C MET A 158 1.22 -2.57 -7.89
N GLN A 159 0.93 -3.69 -8.55
CA GLN A 159 1.21 -3.84 -9.97
C GLN A 159 0.29 -2.99 -10.86
N TYR A 160 -0.96 -2.79 -10.49
CA TYR A 160 -1.89 -2.02 -11.30
C TYR A 160 -1.48 -0.54 -11.34
N GLN A 161 -1.22 0.08 -10.18
CA GLN A 161 -0.79 1.49 -10.14
C GLN A 161 0.53 1.75 -10.90
N ILE A 162 1.40 0.74 -10.97
CA ILE A 162 2.70 0.84 -11.68
C ILE A 162 2.52 0.68 -13.18
N ARG A 163 1.65 -0.26 -13.62
CA ARG A 163 1.44 -0.55 -15.05
C ARG A 163 0.52 0.44 -15.75
N ASP A 164 -0.49 0.90 -15.05
CA ASP A 164 -1.47 1.85 -15.57
C ASP A 164 -1.76 2.95 -14.55
N PRO A 165 -0.82 3.87 -14.33
CA PRO A 165 -0.99 4.93 -13.35
C PRO A 165 -2.16 5.86 -13.67
N LYS A 166 -2.49 6.01 -14.95
CA LYS A 166 -3.65 6.80 -15.39
C LYS A 166 -4.96 6.10 -15.01
N GLY A 167 -5.13 4.84 -15.39
CA GLY A 167 -6.32 4.07 -15.04
C GLY A 167 -6.49 3.94 -13.52
N PHE A 168 -5.37 3.78 -12.79
CA PHE A 168 -5.40 3.78 -11.32
C PHE A 168 -5.90 5.11 -10.75
N ALA A 169 -5.42 6.24 -11.27
CA ALA A 169 -5.88 7.56 -10.85
C ALA A 169 -7.36 7.82 -11.19
N GLU A 170 -7.82 7.38 -12.38
CA GLU A 170 -9.23 7.47 -12.79
C GLU A 170 -10.13 6.61 -11.89
N MET A 171 -9.68 5.43 -11.47
CA MET A 171 -10.38 4.57 -10.50
C MET A 171 -10.52 5.26 -9.15
N LEU A 172 -9.44 5.86 -8.63
CA LEU A 172 -9.47 6.59 -7.35
C LEU A 172 -10.40 7.80 -7.41
N ALA A 173 -10.38 8.55 -8.52
CA ALA A 173 -11.29 9.67 -8.76
C ALA A 173 -12.76 9.20 -8.78
N HIS A 174 -13.05 8.09 -9.46
CA HIS A 174 -14.38 7.50 -9.48
C HIS A 174 -14.87 7.14 -8.06
N ILE A 175 -14.02 6.53 -7.24
CA ILE A 175 -14.35 6.22 -5.83
C ILE A 175 -14.68 7.49 -5.06
N ALA A 176 -13.83 8.52 -5.17
CA ALA A 176 -14.01 9.78 -4.48
C ALA A 176 -15.30 10.53 -4.89
N GLU A 177 -15.74 10.36 -6.14
CA GLU A 177 -16.92 11.03 -6.69
C GLU A 177 -18.22 10.24 -6.50
N ARG A 178 -18.13 8.90 -6.52
CA ARG A 178 -19.30 8.00 -6.59
C ARG A 178 -19.47 7.11 -5.37
N ASP A 179 -18.52 7.13 -4.45
CA ASP A 179 -18.49 6.28 -3.25
C ASP A 179 -18.62 4.77 -3.56
N CYS A 180 -18.08 4.35 -4.69
CA CYS A 180 -18.09 2.93 -5.09
C CYS A 180 -16.93 2.60 -6.03
N MET A 181 -16.52 1.33 -6.04
CA MET A 181 -15.57 0.81 -7.03
C MET A 181 -16.18 0.84 -8.44
N PRO A 182 -15.44 1.30 -9.45
CA PRO A 182 -15.86 1.18 -10.85
C PRO A 182 -15.95 -0.30 -11.28
N GLU A 183 -16.71 -0.57 -12.34
CA GLU A 183 -16.72 -1.88 -12.97
C GLU A 183 -15.55 -2.02 -13.93
N LEU A 184 -14.50 -2.68 -13.47
CA LEU A 184 -13.34 -3.04 -14.30
C LEU A 184 -13.25 -4.56 -14.41
N PRO A 185 -12.87 -5.11 -15.60
CA PRO A 185 -12.97 -6.54 -15.87
C PRO A 185 -12.08 -7.43 -15.00
N PHE A 186 -11.06 -6.84 -14.38
CA PHE A 186 -10.13 -7.52 -13.48
C PHE A 186 -10.43 -7.30 -11.98
N ILE A 187 -11.51 -6.59 -11.64
CA ILE A 187 -11.90 -6.38 -10.23
C ILE A 187 -12.96 -7.39 -9.83
N ARG A 188 -12.62 -8.21 -8.84
CA ARG A 188 -13.59 -9.05 -8.11
C ARG A 188 -13.92 -8.37 -6.77
N LYS A 189 -15.19 -8.22 -6.50
CA LYS A 189 -15.70 -7.64 -5.24
C LYS A 189 -15.72 -8.68 -4.12
#